data_f60845f82721f48117392f3c72a38162
#
_entry.id   f60845f82721f48117392f3c72a38162
#
_cell.length_a   1.000
_cell.length_b   1.000
_cell.length_c   1.000
_cell.angle_alpha   90.00
_cell.angle_beta   90.00
_cell.angle_gamma   90.00
#
_symmetry.space_group_name_H-M   'P 1'
#
loop_
_entity.id
_entity.type
_entity.pdbx_description
1 polymer ?
#
loop_
_entity_poly.entity_id
_entity_poly.type
_entity_poly.pdbx_seq_one_letter_code
_entity_poly.pdbx_strand_id
1 'polypeptide(L)'
;GSDNMNQLQKPLTINKIVIYISLGIAALLSITSWGYILFQSRFHLSDLFSKDTLIQTNQLITKLMGLDQDLSLTSRLSSWFDLRHLAYETLLMSICSIGLAGIIALTTCMFASRNFHDDTLFGYTRPVLKIIYFLIRSAYSFTRAIPELILAIILMLFFTPGIWVAAIALAIHNTGVLGKLYSECIEDMEITSVKSLQTSGAGGGQLLLYAILPQLLPQFLTYLLYRWEVVIRTTVVVGLVSAAGLGREFRLSFSYF
;
A
#
# COMPACT_ATOMS: atom_id res chain seq x y z
N GLY A 1 18.72 -28.60 44.53
CA GLY A 1 17.81 -27.43 44.48
C GLY A 1 18.43 -26.19 43.87
N SER A 2 19.75 -26.16 43.61
CA SER A 2 20.45 -24.95 43.09
C SER A 2 20.73 -24.95 41.59
N ASP A 3 20.60 -26.10 40.94
CA ASP A 3 20.92 -26.21 39.50
C ASP A 3 19.78 -25.78 38.56
N ASN A 4 18.53 -25.75 39.04
CA ASN A 4 17.38 -25.34 38.21
C ASN A 4 17.18 -23.83 38.07
N MET A 5 17.83 -23.01 38.91
CA MET A 5 17.73 -21.54 38.79
C MET A 5 18.70 -20.93 37.78
N ASN A 6 19.77 -21.62 37.42
CA ASN A 6 20.75 -21.12 36.44
C ASN A 6 20.36 -21.34 34.96
N GLN A 7 19.39 -22.20 34.71
CA GLN A 7 18.92 -22.45 33.32
C GLN A 7 17.92 -21.41 32.82
N LEU A 8 17.25 -20.66 33.69
CA LEU A 8 16.24 -19.66 33.32
C LEU A 8 16.81 -18.25 33.04
N GLN A 9 18.08 -18.00 33.35
CA GLN A 9 18.69 -16.68 33.15
C GLN A 9 19.47 -16.51 31.83
N LYS A 10 19.76 -17.59 31.10
CA LYS A 10 20.54 -17.51 29.84
C LYS A 10 19.87 -16.84 28.64
N PRO A 11 18.56 -16.92 28.38
CA PRO A 11 17.98 -16.33 27.17
C PRO A 11 17.85 -14.81 27.20
N LEU A 12 17.73 -14.20 28.38
CA LEU A 12 17.53 -12.76 28.54
C LEU A 12 18.80 -11.91 28.26
N THR A 13 19.97 -12.46 28.53
CA THR A 13 21.26 -11.75 28.28
C THR A 13 21.65 -11.79 26.82
N ILE A 14 21.42 -12.89 26.11
CA ILE A 14 21.68 -13.01 24.67
C ILE A 14 20.78 -12.06 23.88
N ASN A 15 19.50 -11.97 24.22
CA ASN A 15 18.59 -11.04 23.58
C ASN A 15 18.99 -9.57 23.79
N LYS A 16 19.47 -9.20 24.97
CA LYS A 16 19.96 -7.84 25.24
C LYS A 16 21.19 -7.50 24.41
N ILE A 17 22.15 -8.41 24.31
CA ILE A 17 23.37 -8.23 23.50
C ILE A 17 23.02 -8.06 22.03
N VAL A 18 22.12 -8.89 21.48
CA VAL A 18 21.64 -8.79 20.10
C VAL A 18 20.96 -7.43 19.86
N ILE A 19 20.14 -6.96 20.79
CA ILE A 19 19.47 -5.65 20.69
C ILE A 19 20.51 -4.53 20.69
N TYR A 20 21.51 -4.53 21.57
CA TYR A 20 22.55 -3.49 21.60
C TYR A 20 23.40 -3.50 20.34
N ILE A 21 23.76 -4.68 19.82
CA ILE A 21 24.50 -4.81 18.57
C ILE A 21 23.65 -4.25 17.38
N SER A 22 22.38 -4.60 17.29
CA SER A 22 21.50 -4.11 16.22
C SER A 22 21.29 -2.60 16.29
N LEU A 23 21.14 -2.03 17.50
CA LEU A 23 21.07 -0.60 17.72
C LEU A 23 22.39 0.09 17.34
N GLY A 24 23.53 -0.50 17.68
CA GLY A 24 24.86 0.01 17.32
C GLY A 24 25.06 0.04 15.80
N ILE A 25 24.66 -1.02 15.09
CA ILE A 25 24.71 -1.11 13.63
C ILE A 25 23.79 -0.05 13.01
N ALA A 26 22.55 0.07 13.50
CA ALA A 26 21.59 1.04 13.00
C ALA A 26 22.11 2.50 13.21
N ALA A 27 22.67 2.79 14.37
CA ALA A 27 23.28 4.10 14.65
C ALA A 27 24.46 4.38 13.72
N LEU A 28 25.34 3.40 13.53
CA LEU A 28 26.51 3.52 12.64
C LEU A 28 26.08 3.74 11.19
N LEU A 29 25.11 2.99 10.70
CA LEU A 29 24.54 3.18 9.36
C LEU A 29 23.89 4.55 9.20
N SER A 30 23.18 5.04 10.22
CA SER A 30 22.60 6.39 10.21
C SER A 30 23.68 7.45 10.15
N ILE A 31 24.70 7.37 11.00
CA ILE A 31 25.80 8.36 11.05
C ILE A 31 26.59 8.36 9.73
N THR A 32 26.89 7.17 9.18
CA THR A 32 27.61 7.08 7.90
C THR A 32 26.77 7.61 6.73
N SER A 33 25.46 7.34 6.72
CA SER A 33 24.55 7.87 5.72
C SER A 33 24.46 9.40 5.76
N TRP A 34 24.27 9.97 6.96
CA TRP A 34 24.27 11.42 7.12
C TRP A 34 25.62 12.06 6.81
N GLY A 35 26.71 11.42 7.24
CA GLY A 35 28.07 11.85 6.90
C GLY A 35 28.28 11.88 5.38
N TYR A 36 27.86 10.81 4.68
CA TYR A 36 27.96 10.76 3.23
C TYR A 36 27.15 11.87 2.55
N ILE A 37 25.89 12.09 2.97
CA ILE A 37 25.03 13.14 2.43
C ILE A 37 25.67 14.53 2.65
N LEU A 38 26.19 14.82 3.83
CA LEU A 38 26.79 16.12 4.16
C LEU A 38 28.13 16.36 3.43
N PHE A 39 28.93 15.30 3.24
CA PHE A 39 30.23 15.42 2.55
C PHE A 39 30.13 15.38 1.03
N GLN A 40 29.24 14.55 0.49
CA GLN A 40 29.13 14.32 -0.96
C GLN A 40 28.17 15.30 -1.63
N SER A 41 27.12 15.73 -0.96
CA SER A 41 26.23 16.75 -1.49
C SER A 41 26.90 18.12 -1.35
N ARG A 42 26.94 18.90 -2.44
CA ARG A 42 27.33 20.32 -2.41
C ARG A 42 26.32 21.18 -1.62
N PHE A 43 25.48 20.51 -0.84
CA PHE A 43 24.42 21.11 -0.07
C PHE A 43 24.97 21.57 1.28
N HIS A 44 25.09 22.87 1.45
CA HIS A 44 25.39 23.47 2.75
C HIS A 44 24.07 23.80 3.46
N LEU A 45 23.94 23.40 4.72
CA LEU A 45 22.78 23.77 5.56
C LEU A 45 22.53 25.29 5.58
N SER A 46 23.58 26.09 5.37
CA SER A 46 23.48 27.56 5.20
C SER A 46 22.66 27.97 3.99
N ASP A 47 22.59 27.13 2.94
CA ASP A 47 21.86 27.45 1.70
C ASP A 47 20.35 27.43 1.91
N LEU A 48 19.86 26.65 2.91
CA LEU A 48 18.46 26.66 3.31
C LEU A 48 18.01 28.03 3.86
N PHE A 49 18.92 28.75 4.48
CA PHE A 49 18.66 30.08 5.07
C PHE A 49 19.26 31.22 4.23
N SER A 50 19.69 30.91 3.01
CA SER A 50 20.17 31.92 2.09
C SER A 50 19.04 32.87 1.70
N LYS A 51 19.39 34.15 1.40
CA LYS A 51 18.41 35.13 0.95
C LYS A 51 17.67 34.66 -0.32
N ASP A 52 18.37 33.98 -1.23
CA ASP A 52 17.82 33.48 -2.48
C ASP A 52 16.78 32.38 -2.23
N THR A 53 17.04 31.45 -1.30
CA THR A 53 16.07 30.42 -0.91
C THR A 53 14.84 31.03 -0.24
N LEU A 54 15.01 32.04 0.60
CA LEU A 54 13.90 32.76 1.24
C LEU A 54 13.05 33.52 0.20
N ILE A 55 13.68 34.16 -0.77
CA ILE A 55 12.99 34.85 -1.86
C ILE A 55 12.20 33.83 -2.71
N GLN A 56 12.82 32.72 -3.12
CA GLN A 56 12.17 31.67 -3.89
C GLN A 56 11.00 31.05 -3.11
N THR A 57 11.18 30.79 -1.82
CA THR A 57 10.13 30.27 -0.94
C THR A 57 8.96 31.24 -0.84
N ASN A 58 9.24 32.53 -0.65
CA ASN A 58 8.21 33.56 -0.61
C ASN A 58 7.47 33.69 -1.95
N GLN A 59 8.18 33.68 -3.07
CA GLN A 59 7.57 33.66 -4.41
C GLN A 59 6.69 32.44 -4.61
N LEU A 60 7.15 31.25 -4.20
CA LEU A 60 6.38 30.02 -4.28
C LEU A 60 5.09 30.11 -3.45
N ILE A 61 5.18 30.62 -2.21
CA ILE A 61 4.02 30.80 -1.32
C ILE A 61 3.05 31.82 -1.95
N THR A 62 3.56 32.94 -2.45
CA THR A 62 2.73 33.98 -3.10
C THR A 62 1.98 33.42 -4.31
N LYS A 63 2.67 32.63 -5.15
CA LYS A 63 2.07 31.95 -6.30
C LYS A 63 1.05 30.88 -5.88
N LEU A 64 1.37 30.02 -4.88
CA LEU A 64 0.45 29.02 -4.37
C LEU A 64 -0.81 29.62 -3.75
N MET A 65 -0.69 30.78 -3.10
CA MET A 65 -1.83 31.53 -2.59
C MET A 65 -2.59 32.31 -3.69
N GLY A 66 -2.07 32.30 -4.92
CA GLY A 66 -2.66 33.04 -6.04
C GLY A 66 -2.63 34.56 -5.83
N LEU A 67 -1.70 35.06 -5.01
CA LEU A 67 -1.57 36.50 -4.72
C LEU A 67 -0.82 37.24 -5.83
N ASP A 68 -0.19 36.51 -6.75
CA ASP A 68 0.59 37.04 -7.86
C ASP A 68 -0.27 37.45 -9.06
N GLN A 69 -1.55 37.13 -9.04
CA GLN A 69 -2.50 37.52 -10.09
C GLN A 69 -3.56 38.45 -9.50
N ASP A 70 -3.75 39.63 -10.11
CA ASP A 70 -4.83 40.57 -9.79
C ASP A 70 -6.21 40.03 -10.20
N LEU A 71 -6.47 38.76 -9.93
CA LEU A 71 -7.75 38.13 -10.22
C LEU A 71 -8.76 38.46 -9.11
N SER A 72 -9.94 38.86 -9.51
CA SER A 72 -11.05 39.06 -8.59
C SER A 72 -11.38 37.75 -7.84
N LEU A 73 -11.92 37.83 -6.63
CA LEU A 73 -12.33 36.66 -5.84
C LEU A 73 -13.27 35.74 -6.64
N THR A 74 -14.12 36.31 -7.49
CA THR A 74 -15.06 35.59 -8.37
C THR A 74 -14.34 34.74 -9.41
N SER A 75 -13.29 35.25 -10.04
CA SER A 75 -12.50 34.50 -11.04
C SER A 75 -11.65 33.39 -10.36
N ARG A 76 -11.16 33.62 -9.15
CA ARG A 76 -10.48 32.56 -8.36
C ARG A 76 -11.43 31.45 -8.00
N LEU A 77 -12.64 31.76 -7.55
CA LEU A 77 -13.65 30.75 -7.23
C LEU A 77 -14.08 29.97 -8.48
N SER A 78 -14.26 30.63 -9.64
CA SER A 78 -14.58 29.92 -10.88
C SER A 78 -13.49 28.92 -11.28
N SER A 79 -12.22 29.28 -11.17
CA SER A 79 -11.10 28.37 -11.44
C SER A 79 -11.09 27.14 -10.50
N TRP A 80 -11.45 27.32 -9.24
CA TRP A 80 -11.62 26.19 -8.32
C TRP A 80 -12.78 25.27 -8.72
N PHE A 81 -13.89 25.84 -9.19
CA PHE A 81 -15.02 25.06 -9.71
C PHE A 81 -14.66 24.29 -10.99
N ASP A 82 -13.76 24.81 -11.81
CA ASP A 82 -13.29 24.13 -13.03
C ASP A 82 -12.43 22.90 -12.70
N LEU A 83 -11.72 22.92 -11.56
CA LEU A 83 -10.94 21.77 -11.08
C LEU A 83 -11.79 20.59 -10.57
N ARG A 84 -13.10 20.79 -10.34
CA ARG A 84 -13.99 19.72 -9.84
C ARG A 84 -14.01 18.48 -10.72
N HIS A 85 -13.88 18.65 -12.04
CA HIS A 85 -13.84 17.52 -12.97
C HIS A 85 -12.60 16.65 -12.74
N LEU A 86 -11.44 17.25 -12.53
CA LEU A 86 -10.18 16.54 -12.25
C LEU A 86 -10.21 15.85 -10.88
N ALA A 87 -10.85 16.48 -9.89
CA ALA A 87 -11.07 15.85 -8.58
C ALA A 87 -11.97 14.62 -8.72
N TYR A 88 -13.02 14.70 -9.52
CA TYR A 88 -13.91 13.58 -9.83
C TYR A 88 -13.17 12.44 -10.56
N GLU A 89 -12.35 12.76 -11.57
CA GLU A 89 -11.50 11.77 -12.24
C GLU A 89 -10.57 11.05 -11.26
N THR A 90 -9.92 11.80 -10.35
CA THR A 90 -9.03 11.22 -9.33
C THR A 90 -9.79 10.28 -8.39
N LEU A 91 -11.00 10.67 -7.99
CA LEU A 91 -11.87 9.86 -7.14
C LEU A 91 -12.31 8.59 -7.87
N LEU A 92 -12.72 8.69 -9.14
CA LEU A 92 -13.07 7.53 -9.97
C LEU A 92 -11.88 6.56 -10.11
N MET A 93 -10.67 7.08 -10.38
CA MET A 93 -9.46 6.26 -10.46
C MET A 93 -9.24 5.48 -9.17
N SER A 94 -9.39 6.12 -8.02
CA SER A 94 -9.19 5.47 -6.72
C SER A 94 -10.22 4.38 -6.45
N ILE A 95 -11.50 4.65 -6.75
CA ILE A 95 -12.61 3.68 -6.57
C ILE A 95 -12.44 2.49 -7.52
N CYS A 96 -12.16 2.73 -8.80
CA CYS A 96 -11.92 1.67 -9.77
C CYS A 96 -10.72 0.81 -9.38
N SER A 97 -9.62 1.45 -8.96
CA SER A 97 -8.41 0.74 -8.54
C SER A 97 -8.67 -0.18 -7.35
N ILE A 98 -9.26 0.36 -6.27
CA ILE A 98 -9.47 -0.42 -5.04
C ILE A 98 -10.58 -1.46 -5.22
N GLY A 99 -11.59 -1.16 -6.03
CA GLY A 99 -12.65 -2.10 -6.39
C GLY A 99 -12.11 -3.31 -7.13
N LEU A 100 -11.31 -3.09 -8.18
CA LEU A 100 -10.63 -4.17 -8.92
C LEU A 100 -9.70 -4.97 -8.01
N ALA A 101 -8.87 -4.29 -7.21
CA ALA A 101 -7.96 -4.94 -6.27
C ALA A 101 -8.72 -5.80 -5.24
N GLY A 102 -9.82 -5.28 -4.69
CA GLY A 102 -10.65 -5.98 -3.72
C GLY A 102 -11.32 -7.23 -4.30
N ILE A 103 -11.88 -7.14 -5.51
CA ILE A 103 -12.50 -8.28 -6.20
C ILE A 103 -11.47 -9.38 -6.47
N ILE A 104 -10.32 -9.02 -7.03
CA ILE A 104 -9.24 -9.98 -7.32
C ILE A 104 -8.70 -10.59 -6.02
N ALA A 105 -8.48 -9.76 -4.99
CA ALA A 105 -8.02 -10.25 -3.70
C ALA A 105 -9.03 -11.20 -3.05
N LEU A 106 -10.33 -10.88 -3.04
CA LEU A 106 -11.40 -11.73 -2.50
C LEU A 106 -11.49 -13.09 -3.20
N THR A 107 -11.37 -13.12 -4.51
CA THR A 107 -11.45 -14.36 -5.28
C THR A 107 -10.22 -15.25 -5.13
N THR A 108 -9.07 -14.66 -4.88
CA THR A 108 -7.79 -15.37 -4.84
C THR A 108 -7.25 -15.63 -3.44
N CYS A 109 -7.70 -14.90 -2.39
CA CYS A 109 -7.20 -15.03 -1.01
C CYS A 109 -7.41 -16.44 -0.42
N MET A 110 -8.49 -17.11 -0.78
CA MET A 110 -8.77 -18.49 -0.34
C MET A 110 -7.65 -19.44 -0.77
N PHE A 111 -7.24 -19.36 -2.04
CA PHE A 111 -6.17 -20.19 -2.58
C PHE A 111 -4.78 -19.80 -2.06
N ALA A 112 -4.63 -18.58 -1.55
CA ALA A 112 -3.41 -18.06 -0.93
C ALA A 112 -3.32 -18.36 0.58
N SER A 113 -4.33 -18.98 1.19
CA SER A 113 -4.38 -19.33 2.61
C SER A 113 -3.87 -20.76 2.83
N ARG A 114 -3.11 -20.96 3.92
CA ARG A 114 -2.61 -22.29 4.31
C ARG A 114 -3.74 -23.24 4.67
N ASN A 115 -4.76 -22.74 5.34
CA ASN A 115 -5.90 -23.51 5.81
C ASN A 115 -6.68 -24.19 4.66
N PHE A 116 -6.50 -23.71 3.42
CA PHE A 116 -7.16 -24.24 2.26
C PHE A 116 -6.46 -25.48 1.64
N HIS A 117 -5.12 -25.55 1.76
CA HIS A 117 -4.35 -26.66 1.20
C HIS A 117 -3.90 -27.68 2.27
N ASP A 118 -3.82 -27.26 3.54
CA ASP A 118 -3.60 -28.12 4.67
C ASP A 118 -4.96 -28.69 5.13
N ASP A 119 -5.01 -29.89 5.60
CA ASP A 119 -6.19 -30.67 6.01
C ASP A 119 -7.18 -29.98 6.98
N THR A 120 -6.93 -28.70 7.32
CA THR A 120 -7.64 -28.00 8.38
C THR A 120 -9.08 -27.60 8.03
N LEU A 121 -9.36 -27.24 6.76
CA LEU A 121 -10.68 -26.77 6.33
C LEU A 121 -11.48 -27.82 5.53
N PHE A 122 -10.83 -28.68 4.75
CA PHE A 122 -11.53 -29.56 3.82
C PHE A 122 -11.20 -31.05 3.94
N GLY A 123 -10.34 -31.45 4.90
CA GLY A 123 -10.10 -32.84 5.23
C GLY A 123 -9.34 -33.66 4.17
N TYR A 124 -8.64 -33.00 3.23
CA TYR A 124 -7.75 -33.67 2.28
C TYR A 124 -6.71 -32.73 1.67
N THR A 125 -5.48 -33.21 1.54
CA THR A 125 -4.38 -32.47 0.91
C THR A 125 -4.30 -32.77 -0.58
N ARG A 126 -4.29 -31.71 -1.42
CA ARG A 126 -4.06 -31.84 -2.86
C ARG A 126 -2.75 -31.16 -3.24
N PRO A 127 -1.78 -31.86 -3.86
CA PRO A 127 -0.50 -31.27 -4.25
C PRO A 127 -0.67 -30.10 -5.22
N VAL A 128 -1.70 -30.12 -6.06
CA VAL A 128 -2.03 -29.03 -6.98
C VAL A 128 -2.39 -27.74 -6.23
N LEU A 129 -3.16 -27.84 -5.15
CA LEU A 129 -3.53 -26.67 -4.34
C LEU A 129 -2.32 -26.03 -3.68
N LYS A 130 -1.33 -26.84 -3.28
CA LYS A 130 -0.06 -26.33 -2.74
C LYS A 130 0.76 -25.55 -3.77
N ILE A 131 0.75 -25.98 -5.03
CA ILE A 131 1.40 -25.22 -6.11
C ILE A 131 0.68 -23.89 -6.35
N ILE A 132 -0.66 -23.92 -6.42
CA ILE A 132 -1.49 -22.72 -6.59
C ILE A 132 -1.25 -21.73 -5.44
N TYR A 133 -1.25 -22.21 -4.21
CA TYR A 133 -0.91 -21.42 -3.02
C TYR A 133 0.41 -20.70 -3.18
N PHE A 134 1.46 -21.44 -3.53
CA PHE A 134 2.81 -20.88 -3.69
C PHE A 134 2.86 -19.84 -4.81
N LEU A 135 2.22 -20.10 -5.94
CA LEU A 135 2.17 -19.17 -7.08
C LEU A 135 1.44 -17.86 -6.72
N ILE A 136 0.26 -17.95 -6.11
CA ILE A 136 -0.52 -16.75 -5.75
C ILE A 136 0.22 -15.95 -4.66
N ARG A 137 0.76 -16.61 -3.67
CA ARG A 137 1.49 -15.94 -2.57
C ARG A 137 2.78 -15.27 -3.07
N SER A 138 3.46 -15.90 -4.01
CA SER A 138 4.60 -15.29 -4.72
C SER A 138 4.18 -14.09 -5.55
N ALA A 139 3.05 -14.18 -6.28
CA ALA A 139 2.49 -13.08 -7.05
C ALA A 139 2.14 -11.88 -6.14
N TYR A 140 1.50 -12.11 -4.99
CA TYR A 140 1.23 -11.05 -4.02
C TYR A 140 2.51 -10.40 -3.49
N SER A 141 3.54 -11.20 -3.22
CA SER A 141 4.81 -10.67 -2.74
C SER A 141 5.51 -9.84 -3.80
N PHE A 142 5.44 -10.27 -5.05
CA PHE A 142 6.02 -9.56 -6.18
C PHE A 142 5.30 -8.25 -6.47
N THR A 143 3.97 -8.26 -6.59
CA THR A 143 3.18 -7.07 -6.95
C THR A 143 3.28 -5.96 -5.90
N ARG A 144 3.33 -6.29 -4.61
CA ARG A 144 3.50 -5.30 -3.53
C ARG A 144 4.94 -4.84 -3.35
N ALA A 145 5.93 -5.59 -3.83
CA ALA A 145 7.34 -5.19 -3.75
C ALA A 145 7.67 -4.08 -4.75
N ILE A 146 6.94 -3.98 -5.85
CA ILE A 146 7.12 -2.95 -6.85
C ILE A 146 6.31 -1.72 -6.43
N PRO A 147 6.95 -0.53 -6.29
CA PRO A 147 6.24 0.71 -6.03
C PRO A 147 5.20 1.01 -7.13
N GLU A 148 4.03 1.51 -6.73
CA GLU A 148 2.93 1.80 -7.64
C GLU A 148 3.29 2.76 -8.78
N LEU A 149 4.20 3.72 -8.53
CA LEU A 149 4.70 4.65 -9.55
C LEU A 149 5.49 3.93 -10.65
N ILE A 150 6.32 2.96 -10.27
CA ILE A 150 7.10 2.17 -11.23
C ILE A 150 6.17 1.31 -12.09
N LEU A 151 5.15 0.70 -11.48
CA LEU A 151 4.12 -0.03 -12.23
C LEU A 151 3.39 0.86 -13.22
N ALA A 152 3.04 2.09 -12.83
CA ALA A 152 2.41 3.06 -13.73
C ALA A 152 3.32 3.41 -14.91
N ILE A 153 4.61 3.66 -14.68
CA ILE A 153 5.60 3.94 -15.72
C ILE A 153 5.73 2.76 -16.68
N ILE A 154 5.86 1.54 -16.15
CA ILE A 154 5.97 0.32 -16.97
C ILE A 154 4.74 0.15 -17.85
N LEU A 155 3.54 0.33 -17.30
CA LEU A 155 2.31 0.19 -18.06
C LEU A 155 2.18 1.26 -19.16
N MET A 156 2.68 2.48 -18.93
CA MET A 156 2.70 3.53 -19.95
C MET A 156 3.64 3.25 -21.13
N LEU A 157 4.58 2.33 -21.00
CA LEU A 157 5.39 1.88 -22.13
C LEU A 157 4.57 1.04 -23.13
N PHE A 158 3.49 0.42 -22.67
CA PHE A 158 2.65 -0.47 -23.47
C PHE A 158 1.29 0.16 -23.84
N PHE A 159 0.81 1.09 -23.01
CA PHE A 159 -0.51 1.71 -23.14
C PHE A 159 -0.41 3.23 -23.21
N THR A 160 -1.37 3.86 -23.87
CA THR A 160 -1.46 5.32 -23.88
C THR A 160 -1.73 5.86 -22.47
N PRO A 161 -1.04 6.95 -22.06
CA PRO A 161 -1.29 7.59 -20.77
C PRO A 161 -2.76 7.93 -20.56
N GLY A 162 -3.27 7.74 -19.35
CA GLY A 162 -4.66 8.02 -19.03
C GLY A 162 -5.14 7.40 -17.71
N ILE A 163 -6.40 7.62 -17.40
CA ILE A 163 -7.07 7.20 -16.17
C ILE A 163 -6.96 5.68 -15.98
N TRP A 164 -7.16 4.89 -17.03
CA TRP A 164 -7.15 3.43 -16.95
C TRP A 164 -5.79 2.86 -16.60
N VAL A 165 -4.73 3.40 -17.16
CA VAL A 165 -3.36 2.96 -16.88
C VAL A 165 -3.01 3.18 -15.41
N ALA A 166 -3.35 4.36 -14.89
CA ALA A 166 -3.18 4.68 -13.49
C ALA A 166 -4.00 3.75 -12.58
N ALA A 167 -5.28 3.55 -12.90
CA ALA A 167 -6.16 2.68 -12.13
C ALA A 167 -5.68 1.22 -12.11
N ILE A 168 -5.22 0.68 -13.23
CA ILE A 168 -4.69 -0.69 -13.33
C ILE A 168 -3.37 -0.83 -12.55
N ALA A 169 -2.45 0.14 -12.67
CA ALA A 169 -1.20 0.13 -11.91
C ALA A 169 -1.45 0.05 -10.40
N LEU A 170 -2.32 0.92 -9.91
CA LEU A 170 -2.74 0.94 -8.51
C LEU A 170 -3.48 -0.34 -8.12
N ALA A 171 -4.33 -0.89 -9.00
CA ALA A 171 -5.06 -2.13 -8.74
C ALA A 171 -4.11 -3.33 -8.59
N ILE A 172 -3.11 -3.47 -9.46
CA ILE A 172 -2.12 -4.55 -9.39
C ILE A 172 -1.36 -4.51 -8.06
N HIS A 173 -0.83 -3.33 -7.70
CA HIS A 173 -0.12 -3.16 -6.44
C HIS A 173 -1.01 -3.49 -5.24
N ASN A 174 -2.22 -2.93 -5.20
CA ASN A 174 -3.15 -3.11 -4.09
C ASN A 174 -3.73 -4.51 -4.00
N THR A 175 -3.84 -5.25 -5.11
CA THR A 175 -4.19 -6.67 -5.10
C THR A 175 -3.18 -7.49 -4.29
N GLY A 176 -1.89 -7.22 -4.44
CA GLY A 176 -0.86 -7.89 -3.65
C GLY A 176 -0.96 -7.59 -2.16
N VAL A 177 -1.28 -6.34 -1.80
CA VAL A 177 -1.44 -5.92 -0.40
C VAL A 177 -2.69 -6.52 0.23
N LEU A 178 -3.86 -6.32 -0.40
CA LEU A 178 -5.15 -6.82 0.09
C LEU A 178 -5.20 -8.35 0.08
N GLY A 179 -4.70 -8.99 -0.99
CA GLY A 179 -4.70 -10.44 -1.10
C GLY A 179 -3.90 -11.11 0.02
N LYS A 180 -2.76 -10.53 0.37
CA LYS A 180 -1.99 -11.01 1.52
C LYS A 180 -2.75 -10.81 2.84
N LEU A 181 -3.27 -9.62 3.10
CA LEU A 181 -4.03 -9.34 4.33
C LEU A 181 -5.25 -10.25 4.46
N TYR A 182 -6.00 -10.45 3.40
CA TYR A 182 -7.18 -11.32 3.40
C TYR A 182 -6.80 -12.79 3.63
N SER A 183 -5.69 -13.27 3.03
CA SER A 183 -5.22 -14.63 3.26
C SER A 183 -4.77 -14.85 4.70
N GLU A 184 -4.11 -13.87 5.32
CA GLU A 184 -3.73 -13.90 6.74
C GLU A 184 -4.97 -13.92 7.65
N CYS A 185 -6.01 -13.13 7.37
CA CYS A 185 -7.27 -13.20 8.10
C CYS A 185 -7.92 -14.58 8.06
N ILE A 186 -7.86 -15.26 6.91
CA ILE A 186 -8.38 -16.64 6.79
C ILE A 186 -7.52 -17.61 7.60
N GLU A 187 -6.21 -17.41 7.63
CA GLU A 187 -5.29 -18.24 8.42
C GLU A 187 -5.52 -18.09 9.93
N ASP A 188 -5.83 -16.88 10.38
CA ASP A 188 -5.99 -16.51 11.81
C ASP A 188 -7.43 -16.66 12.33
N MET A 189 -8.39 -17.01 11.46
CA MET A 189 -9.80 -17.12 11.88
C MET A 189 -10.05 -18.25 12.87
N GLU A 190 -11.08 -18.08 13.69
CA GLU A 190 -11.54 -19.12 14.60
C GLU A 190 -12.22 -20.27 13.86
N ILE A 191 -11.61 -21.45 13.92
CA ILE A 191 -12.03 -22.64 13.13
C ILE A 191 -13.24 -23.35 13.77
N THR A 192 -13.64 -23.02 15.00
CA THR A 192 -14.69 -23.72 15.75
C THR A 192 -16.03 -23.70 14.99
N SER A 193 -16.43 -22.56 14.45
CA SER A 193 -17.67 -22.42 13.66
C SER A 193 -17.63 -23.23 12.37
N VAL A 194 -16.48 -23.29 11.71
CA VAL A 194 -16.29 -24.05 10.47
C VAL A 194 -16.38 -25.53 10.75
N LYS A 195 -15.73 -26.02 11.82
CA LYS A 195 -15.76 -27.43 12.22
C LYS A 195 -17.16 -27.89 12.61
N SER A 196 -17.92 -27.07 13.36
CA SER A 196 -19.30 -27.40 13.72
C SER A 196 -20.19 -27.56 12.48
N LEU A 197 -20.05 -26.71 11.51
CA LEU A 197 -20.82 -26.80 10.26
C LEU A 197 -20.36 -28.00 9.42
N GLN A 198 -19.07 -28.30 9.41
CA GLN A 198 -18.51 -29.47 8.73
C GLN A 198 -18.99 -30.78 9.32
N THR A 199 -19.05 -30.91 10.65
CA THR A 199 -19.59 -32.12 11.33
C THR A 199 -21.09 -32.29 11.07
N SER A 200 -21.82 -31.24 10.73
CA SER A 200 -23.22 -31.28 10.29
C SER A 200 -23.38 -31.70 8.82
N GLY A 201 -22.31 -32.04 8.11
CA GLY A 201 -22.36 -32.54 6.72
C GLY A 201 -22.37 -31.43 5.66
N ALA A 202 -22.01 -30.19 6.01
CA ALA A 202 -21.96 -29.08 5.05
C ALA A 202 -20.83 -29.28 4.02
N GLY A 203 -21.15 -29.04 2.75
CA GLY A 203 -20.17 -29.05 1.66
C GLY A 203 -19.27 -27.80 1.66
N GLY A 204 -18.12 -27.86 0.94
CA GLY A 204 -17.13 -26.79 0.93
C GLY A 204 -17.68 -25.41 0.55
N GLY A 205 -18.61 -25.33 -0.41
CA GLY A 205 -19.26 -24.06 -0.77
C GLY A 205 -20.16 -23.50 0.33
N GLN A 206 -20.83 -24.37 1.10
CA GLN A 206 -21.65 -23.97 2.24
C GLN A 206 -20.78 -23.50 3.40
N LEU A 207 -19.64 -24.14 3.65
CA LEU A 207 -18.66 -23.67 4.62
C LEU A 207 -18.14 -22.28 4.28
N LEU A 208 -17.83 -22.03 3.01
CA LEU A 208 -17.37 -20.73 2.54
C LEU A 208 -18.42 -19.63 2.75
N LEU A 209 -19.66 -19.87 2.29
CA LEU A 209 -20.71 -18.85 2.28
C LEU A 209 -21.34 -18.60 3.64
N TYR A 210 -21.45 -19.62 4.50
CA TYR A 210 -22.19 -19.52 5.76
C TYR A 210 -21.29 -19.46 7.02
N ALA A 211 -20.05 -19.91 6.93
CA ALA A 211 -19.13 -19.86 8.07
C ALA A 211 -17.98 -18.85 7.84
N ILE A 212 -17.21 -19.00 6.76
CA ILE A 212 -15.98 -18.25 6.53
C ILE A 212 -16.26 -16.80 6.13
N LEU A 213 -17.05 -16.61 5.08
CA LEU A 213 -17.31 -15.29 4.51
C LEU A 213 -18.01 -14.34 5.48
N PRO A 214 -19.10 -14.72 6.19
CA PRO A 214 -19.75 -13.81 7.14
C PRO A 214 -18.86 -13.41 8.31
N GLN A 215 -17.98 -14.32 8.76
CA GLN A 215 -17.06 -14.06 9.86
C GLN A 215 -15.95 -13.07 9.46
N LEU A 216 -15.45 -13.15 8.24
CA LEU A 216 -14.31 -12.38 7.77
C LEU A 216 -14.68 -11.10 7.01
N LEU A 217 -15.90 -11.03 6.47
CA LEU A 217 -16.36 -9.90 5.66
C LEU A 217 -16.20 -8.53 6.33
N PRO A 218 -16.54 -8.35 7.62
CA PRO A 218 -16.33 -7.06 8.30
C PRO A 218 -14.86 -6.65 8.34
N GLN A 219 -13.96 -7.62 8.56
CA GLN A 219 -12.53 -7.39 8.60
C GLN A 219 -11.96 -7.07 7.20
N PHE A 220 -12.43 -7.78 6.17
CA PHE A 220 -12.07 -7.50 4.79
C PHE A 220 -12.49 -6.10 4.36
N LEU A 221 -13.71 -5.68 4.71
CA LEU A 221 -14.20 -4.31 4.44
C LEU A 221 -13.35 -3.26 5.17
N THR A 222 -12.96 -3.53 6.41
CA THR A 222 -12.09 -2.62 7.17
C THR A 222 -10.74 -2.42 6.45
N TYR A 223 -10.10 -3.48 6.01
CA TYR A 223 -8.85 -3.39 5.26
C TYR A 223 -9.03 -2.71 3.89
N LEU A 224 -10.14 -2.99 3.20
CA LEU A 224 -10.46 -2.34 1.93
C LEU A 224 -10.58 -0.82 2.08
N LEU A 225 -11.38 -0.38 3.07
CA LEU A 225 -11.61 1.05 3.34
C LEU A 225 -10.33 1.76 3.80
N TYR A 226 -9.58 1.14 4.70
CA TYR A 226 -8.28 1.66 5.11
C TYR A 226 -7.33 1.81 3.92
N ARG A 227 -7.28 0.80 3.05
CA ARG A 227 -6.43 0.86 1.86
C ARG A 227 -6.92 1.88 0.86
N TRP A 228 -8.24 2.05 0.72
CA TRP A 228 -8.81 3.10 -0.13
C TRP A 228 -8.38 4.50 0.31
N GLU A 229 -8.37 4.79 1.59
CA GLU A 229 -7.85 6.05 2.13
C GLU A 229 -6.39 6.33 1.70
N VAL A 230 -5.55 5.30 1.71
CA VAL A 230 -4.17 5.40 1.21
C VAL A 230 -4.14 5.63 -0.30
N VAL A 231 -4.95 4.87 -1.05
CA VAL A 231 -5.00 4.92 -2.52
C VAL A 231 -5.45 6.28 -3.03
N ILE A 232 -6.40 6.95 -2.38
CA ILE A 232 -6.82 8.31 -2.79
C ILE A 232 -5.61 9.26 -2.83
N ARG A 233 -4.73 9.19 -1.85
CA ARG A 233 -3.52 10.04 -1.80
C ARG A 233 -2.51 9.67 -2.89
N THR A 234 -2.25 8.38 -3.06
CA THR A 234 -1.30 7.90 -4.08
C THR A 234 -1.83 8.08 -5.50
N THR A 235 -3.14 8.11 -5.69
CA THR A 235 -3.76 8.37 -7.00
C THR A 235 -3.36 9.72 -7.58
N VAL A 236 -3.24 10.77 -6.76
CA VAL A 236 -2.77 12.09 -7.21
C VAL A 236 -1.34 12.00 -7.73
N VAL A 237 -0.46 11.28 -7.02
CA VAL A 237 0.95 11.13 -7.40
C VAL A 237 1.10 10.28 -8.65
N VAL A 238 0.36 9.19 -8.76
CA VAL A 238 0.34 8.34 -9.97
C VAL A 238 -0.27 9.11 -11.17
N GLY A 239 -1.27 9.95 -10.91
CA GLY A 239 -1.87 10.85 -11.90
C GLY A 239 -0.89 11.86 -12.50
N LEU A 240 0.10 12.34 -11.72
CA LEU A 240 1.21 13.16 -12.20
C LEU A 240 1.97 12.48 -13.36
N VAL A 241 2.24 11.20 -13.19
CA VAL A 241 3.01 10.40 -14.15
C VAL A 241 2.12 9.99 -15.32
N SER A 242 0.92 9.47 -15.06
CA SER A 242 -0.01 8.99 -16.08
C SER A 242 -0.77 10.09 -16.83
N ALA A 243 -0.55 11.36 -16.48
CA ALA A 243 -1.23 12.52 -17.06
C ALA A 243 -2.77 12.45 -16.92
N ALA A 244 -3.25 12.03 -15.74
CA ALA A 244 -4.68 11.88 -15.45
C ALA A 244 -5.08 12.57 -14.15
N GLY A 245 -6.34 12.97 -14.05
CA GLY A 245 -6.92 13.60 -12.88
C GLY A 245 -6.18 14.85 -12.38
N LEU A 246 -6.23 15.12 -11.09
CA LEU A 246 -5.54 16.24 -10.45
C LEU A 246 -4.03 16.23 -10.69
N GLY A 247 -3.41 15.06 -10.80
CA GLY A 247 -1.98 14.94 -11.06
C GLY A 247 -1.56 15.53 -12.40
N ARG A 248 -2.42 15.47 -13.42
CA ARG A 248 -2.20 16.11 -14.73
C ARG A 248 -2.07 17.62 -14.58
N GLU A 249 -2.96 18.24 -13.82
CA GLU A 249 -2.96 19.70 -13.63
C GLU A 249 -1.73 20.16 -12.87
N PHE A 250 -1.35 19.43 -11.83
CA PHE A 250 -0.07 19.67 -11.13
C PHE A 250 1.12 19.66 -12.10
N ARG A 251 1.20 18.67 -12.99
CA ARG A 251 2.29 18.58 -13.95
C ARG A 251 2.29 19.75 -14.93
N LEU A 252 1.13 20.13 -15.43
CA LEU A 252 1.00 21.28 -16.34
C LEU A 252 1.40 22.57 -15.63
N SER A 253 0.89 22.81 -14.43
CA SER A 253 1.22 23.99 -13.65
C SER A 253 2.71 24.09 -13.35
N PHE A 254 3.38 22.99 -12.99
CA PHE A 254 4.83 22.96 -12.76
C PHE A 254 5.66 23.14 -14.03
N SER A 255 5.14 22.81 -15.23
CA SER A 255 5.87 23.00 -16.49
C SER A 255 5.89 24.46 -16.97
N TYR A 256 5.04 25.32 -16.41
CA TYR A 256 4.99 26.76 -16.68
C TYR A 256 5.80 27.61 -15.67
N PHE A 257 6.49 26.98 -14.73
CA PHE A 257 7.41 27.61 -13.80
C PHE A 257 8.87 27.37 -14.20
#